data_e060554b1b20177a2e9992e673178eee
#
_entry.id   e060554b1b20177a2e9992e673178eee
#
_cell.length_a   1.000
_cell.length_b   1.000
_cell.length_c   1.000
_cell.angle_alpha   90.00
_cell.angle_beta   90.00
_cell.angle_gamma   90.00
#
_symmetry.space_group_name_H-M   'P 1'
#
loop_
_entity.id
_entity.type
_entity.pdbx_description
1 polymer ?
#
loop_
_entity_poly.entity_id
_entity_poly.type
_entity_poly.pdbx_seq_one_letter_code
_entity_poly.pdbx_strand_id
1 'polypeptide(L)'
;MKKIAIQGTLGSYHDIAAHKYFEGEEIELICCANFEDVFTSIRKDSQVIGMLAIENTIAGSLLHNNELLRQSGTQIIGEYKLRISHSFVCLPDENWEDLTEVNSHPIALMQCREFLNQHPQLKVVEGEDTARSAEIIKNENLKGHAAICSKAAAERYGMKVLQEGIETNKHNFTRFLVVADPWQVDELRQHHANATNKASIVFTLPHTEGSLSQVLSILSFYNINLTKIQSLPIIGREWEYQFYVDVAFNDYLRYKQSIAAITPLTKELKLLGEYAEGKDVISLGIGSPDMPPSRETIETLCNNAHDPNGHGYQPYVGIPELRKGFAAWYQRWYGVELNPNTEIQPLIGSKEGILHVTLAFVNPGEQVLVPNPGYPTYTSLSKILGAEVINYDLKEEDGWMPDFEALEKMDLSRVKLMWTNYPNMPTGANATPEIYERLVDFARRKNIVIVNDNPYSFILNDKPISILSVPGAKDCCIEFNSMSKSHNMPGWRIGMLASNAEFVQWILKVKSNIDSGMFRAMQLAAATALEAEADWYEGNNENYRNRRHLAGEIMKTLGCTYDEKQVGMFLWGKIPASCKDVEELTEKVLHEARVFITPGFIFGSNGARYIRISLCCKDNKLAEALERIKRI
;
A
#
# COMPACT_ATOMS: atom_id res chain seq x y z
N MET A 1 -21.82 -28.83 17.81
CA MET A 1 -20.37 -28.54 17.81
C MET A 1 -19.79 -29.03 16.50
N LYS A 2 -19.20 -28.12 15.68
CA LYS A 2 -18.58 -28.45 14.38
C LYS A 2 -17.16 -28.94 14.61
N LYS A 3 -16.74 -30.01 13.93
CA LYS A 3 -15.37 -30.52 13.98
C LYS A 3 -14.53 -29.90 12.89
N ILE A 4 -13.44 -29.23 13.25
CA ILE A 4 -12.56 -28.53 12.32
C ILE A 4 -11.16 -29.15 12.37
N ALA A 5 -10.71 -29.74 11.28
CA ALA A 5 -9.34 -30.27 11.14
C ALA A 5 -8.40 -29.15 10.70
N ILE A 6 -7.32 -28.97 11.43
CA ILE A 6 -6.29 -27.95 11.19
C ILE A 6 -4.90 -28.58 11.18
N GLN A 7 -3.96 -28.02 10.42
CA GLN A 7 -2.54 -28.39 10.54
C GLN A 7 -1.91 -27.57 11.68
N GLY A 8 -1.09 -28.24 12.51
CA GLY A 8 -0.40 -27.64 13.66
C GLY A 8 -1.12 -27.90 14.98
N THR A 9 -0.67 -27.20 16.01
CA THR A 9 -1.16 -27.34 17.40
C THR A 9 -2.10 -26.17 17.77
N LEU A 10 -2.72 -26.31 18.95
CA LEU A 10 -3.56 -25.23 19.48
C LEU A 10 -2.72 -23.97 19.76
N GLY A 11 -3.27 -22.80 19.43
CA GLY A 11 -2.56 -21.52 19.41
C GLY A 11 -1.86 -21.21 18.09
N SER A 12 -1.86 -22.14 17.10
CA SER A 12 -1.35 -21.88 15.75
C SER A 12 -2.21 -20.87 14.99
N TYR A 13 -1.68 -20.34 13.87
CA TYR A 13 -2.46 -19.45 13.02
C TYR A 13 -3.66 -20.13 12.36
N HIS A 14 -3.63 -21.47 12.16
CA HIS A 14 -4.80 -22.24 11.72
C HIS A 14 -5.90 -22.27 12.79
N ASP A 15 -5.52 -22.44 14.05
CA ASP A 15 -6.46 -22.37 15.19
C ASP A 15 -7.13 -21.00 15.25
N ILE A 16 -6.35 -19.93 15.21
CA ILE A 16 -6.87 -18.55 15.22
C ILE A 16 -7.81 -18.32 14.02
N ALA A 17 -7.42 -18.78 12.81
CA ALA A 17 -8.23 -18.63 11.61
C ALA A 17 -9.55 -19.40 11.73
N ALA A 18 -9.54 -20.60 12.30
CA ALA A 18 -10.73 -21.42 12.49
C ALA A 18 -11.73 -20.73 13.46
N HIS A 19 -11.27 -20.30 14.62
CA HIS A 19 -12.13 -19.59 15.58
C HIS A 19 -12.69 -18.27 15.01
N LYS A 20 -11.90 -17.56 14.19
CA LYS A 20 -12.36 -16.32 13.55
C LYS A 20 -13.34 -16.55 12.40
N TYR A 21 -13.18 -17.62 11.64
CA TYR A 21 -14.11 -17.94 10.55
C TYR A 21 -15.46 -18.43 11.08
N PHE A 22 -15.46 -19.25 12.14
CA PHE A 22 -16.64 -19.79 12.79
C PHE A 22 -17.04 -18.99 14.04
N GLU A 23 -16.75 -17.69 14.09
CA GLU A 23 -17.08 -16.84 15.23
C GLU A 23 -18.59 -16.89 15.56
N GLY A 24 -18.89 -17.18 16.83
CA GLY A 24 -20.28 -17.39 17.31
C GLY A 24 -20.80 -18.82 17.21
N GLU A 25 -19.99 -19.77 16.70
CA GLU A 25 -20.30 -21.18 16.64
C GLU A 25 -19.41 -21.99 17.59
N GLU A 26 -19.94 -23.06 18.17
CA GLU A 26 -19.13 -24.00 18.95
C GLU A 26 -18.34 -24.93 18.01
N ILE A 27 -17.02 -24.88 18.09
CA ILE A 27 -16.13 -25.72 17.30
C ILE A 27 -15.25 -26.61 18.17
N GLU A 28 -14.93 -27.80 17.65
CA GLU A 28 -13.93 -28.72 18.19
C GLU A 28 -12.79 -28.85 17.19
N LEU A 29 -11.55 -28.57 17.61
CA LEU A 29 -10.39 -28.64 16.73
C LEU A 29 -9.76 -30.03 16.74
N ILE A 30 -9.50 -30.54 15.54
CA ILE A 30 -8.72 -31.76 15.31
C ILE A 30 -7.34 -31.32 14.81
N CYS A 31 -6.34 -31.36 15.68
CA CYS A 31 -4.98 -30.99 15.36
C CYS A 31 -4.29 -32.10 14.56
N CYS A 32 -3.84 -31.80 13.35
CA CYS A 32 -3.17 -32.69 12.42
C CYS A 32 -1.67 -32.34 12.30
N ALA A 33 -0.83 -33.35 12.15
CA ALA A 33 0.62 -33.15 12.03
C ALA A 33 1.00 -32.46 10.70
N ASN A 34 0.29 -32.81 9.63
CA ASN A 34 0.53 -32.30 8.28
C ASN A 34 -0.80 -32.06 7.54
N PHE A 35 -0.72 -31.47 6.34
CA PHE A 35 -1.92 -31.17 5.55
C PHE A 35 -2.62 -32.39 4.98
N GLU A 36 -1.89 -33.48 4.71
CA GLU A 36 -2.44 -34.77 4.27
C GLU A 36 -3.38 -35.35 5.32
N ASP A 37 -3.04 -35.19 6.60
CA ASP A 37 -3.86 -35.69 7.72
C ASP A 37 -5.17 -34.90 7.85
N VAL A 38 -5.19 -33.60 7.48
CA VAL A 38 -6.44 -32.81 7.42
C VAL A 38 -7.41 -33.46 6.44
N PHE A 39 -6.97 -33.75 5.21
CA PHE A 39 -7.80 -34.40 4.21
C PHE A 39 -8.17 -35.83 4.60
N THR A 40 -7.29 -36.55 5.30
CA THR A 40 -7.56 -37.89 5.82
C THR A 40 -8.65 -37.82 6.90
N SER A 41 -8.68 -36.81 7.73
CA SER A 41 -9.74 -36.61 8.73
C SER A 41 -11.10 -36.37 8.08
N ILE A 42 -11.17 -35.56 7.01
CA ILE A 42 -12.40 -35.35 6.24
C ILE A 42 -12.87 -36.64 5.57
N ARG A 43 -11.96 -37.44 4.99
CA ARG A 43 -12.31 -38.73 4.37
C ARG A 43 -12.83 -39.75 5.37
N LYS A 44 -12.35 -39.74 6.62
CA LYS A 44 -12.80 -40.67 7.67
C LYS A 44 -14.16 -40.28 8.27
N ASP A 45 -14.43 -39.00 8.35
CA ASP A 45 -15.68 -38.45 8.88
C ASP A 45 -16.10 -37.27 8.01
N SER A 46 -17.10 -37.47 7.15
CA SER A 46 -17.58 -36.43 6.22
C SER A 46 -18.19 -35.21 6.91
N GLN A 47 -18.39 -35.26 8.24
CA GLN A 47 -18.83 -34.11 9.05
C GLN A 47 -17.66 -33.18 9.45
N VAL A 48 -16.41 -33.60 9.24
CA VAL A 48 -15.23 -32.80 9.52
C VAL A 48 -15.03 -31.77 8.40
N ILE A 49 -14.81 -30.53 8.79
CA ILE A 49 -14.44 -29.40 7.90
C ILE A 49 -12.93 -29.18 8.04
N GLY A 50 -12.23 -28.96 6.93
CA GLY A 50 -10.80 -28.64 6.94
C GLY A 50 -10.52 -27.14 6.83
N MET A 51 -9.46 -26.68 7.48
CA MET A 51 -8.89 -25.34 7.31
C MET A 51 -7.47 -25.44 6.79
N LEU A 52 -7.18 -24.84 5.64
CA LEU A 52 -5.92 -24.96 4.91
C LEU A 52 -5.31 -23.61 4.59
N ALA A 53 -4.09 -23.33 5.00
CA ALA A 53 -3.32 -22.22 4.46
C ALA A 53 -2.99 -22.50 2.98
N ILE A 54 -3.28 -21.53 2.09
CA ILE A 54 -3.07 -21.69 0.64
C ILE A 54 -2.10 -20.68 0.06
N GLU A 55 -1.96 -19.53 0.70
CA GLU A 55 -1.17 -18.41 0.22
C GLU A 55 -0.80 -17.47 1.38
N ASN A 56 0.41 -16.91 1.32
CA ASN A 56 0.86 -15.86 2.23
C ASN A 56 1.46 -14.71 1.44
N THR A 57 1.21 -13.47 1.84
CA THR A 57 1.65 -12.28 1.10
C THR A 57 3.16 -12.09 1.01
N ILE A 58 3.92 -12.77 1.87
CA ILE A 58 5.40 -12.71 1.89
C ILE A 58 6.01 -14.00 1.36
N ALA A 59 5.51 -15.16 1.82
CA ALA A 59 6.03 -16.47 1.43
C ALA A 59 5.48 -16.98 0.07
N GLY A 60 4.44 -16.32 -0.47
CA GLY A 60 3.82 -16.71 -1.74
C GLY A 60 2.82 -17.85 -1.63
N SER A 61 2.59 -18.54 -2.75
CA SER A 61 1.62 -19.65 -2.85
C SER A 61 2.19 -20.95 -2.29
N LEU A 62 1.39 -21.62 -1.45
CA LEU A 62 1.72 -22.95 -0.91
C LEU A 62 1.34 -24.03 -1.94
N LEU A 63 2.24 -24.27 -2.89
CA LEU A 63 1.98 -25.08 -4.08
C LEU A 63 1.55 -26.51 -3.74
N HIS A 64 2.17 -27.12 -2.73
CA HIS A 64 1.83 -28.45 -2.27
C HIS A 64 0.36 -28.56 -1.83
N ASN A 65 -0.14 -27.58 -1.12
CA ASN A 65 -1.53 -27.55 -0.64
C ASN A 65 -2.55 -27.40 -1.79
N ASN A 66 -2.20 -26.69 -2.87
CA ASN A 66 -3.03 -26.63 -4.08
C ASN A 66 -3.21 -28.02 -4.71
N GLU A 67 -2.13 -28.81 -4.78
CA GLU A 67 -2.18 -30.16 -5.36
C GLU A 67 -2.95 -31.14 -4.46
N LEU A 68 -2.73 -31.10 -3.15
CA LEU A 68 -3.51 -31.89 -2.19
C LEU A 68 -5.01 -31.59 -2.29
N LEU A 69 -5.38 -30.32 -2.39
CA LEU A 69 -6.77 -29.90 -2.57
C LEU A 69 -7.38 -30.48 -3.85
N ARG A 70 -6.66 -30.41 -4.97
CA ARG A 70 -7.11 -30.96 -6.25
C ARG A 70 -7.36 -32.46 -6.18
N GLN A 71 -6.46 -33.21 -5.51
CA GLN A 71 -6.52 -34.66 -5.39
C GLN A 71 -7.54 -35.14 -4.36
N SER A 72 -7.83 -34.36 -3.33
CA SER A 72 -8.64 -34.77 -2.17
C SER A 72 -10.09 -35.10 -2.49
N GLY A 73 -10.66 -34.50 -3.54
CA GLY A 73 -12.08 -34.57 -3.86
C GLY A 73 -12.97 -33.63 -3.01
N THR A 74 -12.41 -32.93 -2.04
CA THR A 74 -13.14 -31.94 -1.23
C THR A 74 -13.49 -30.69 -2.04
N GLN A 75 -14.43 -29.89 -1.54
CA GLN A 75 -14.79 -28.60 -2.13
C GLN A 75 -14.51 -27.43 -1.18
N ILE A 76 -14.10 -26.31 -1.74
CA ILE A 76 -13.94 -25.06 -1.00
C ILE A 76 -15.33 -24.48 -0.74
N ILE A 77 -15.63 -24.18 0.52
CA ILE A 77 -16.90 -23.59 0.96
C ILE A 77 -16.73 -22.17 1.46
N GLY A 78 -15.48 -21.72 1.65
CA GLY A 78 -15.17 -20.37 2.10
C GLY A 78 -13.68 -20.09 2.16
N GLU A 79 -13.35 -18.85 2.47
CA GLU A 79 -11.97 -18.42 2.71
C GLU A 79 -11.90 -17.44 3.88
N TYR A 80 -10.74 -17.40 4.52
CA TYR A 80 -10.42 -16.43 5.56
C TYR A 80 -9.01 -15.89 5.37
N LYS A 81 -8.86 -14.55 5.43
CA LYS A 81 -7.57 -13.89 5.36
C LYS A 81 -7.18 -13.41 6.76
N LEU A 82 -6.16 -14.02 7.34
CA LEU A 82 -5.65 -13.70 8.67
C LEU A 82 -4.36 -12.90 8.55
N ARG A 83 -4.25 -11.80 9.30
CA ARG A 83 -2.96 -11.15 9.51
C ARG A 83 -2.10 -12.02 10.40
N ILE A 84 -0.84 -12.19 10.02
CA ILE A 84 0.17 -12.89 10.78
C ILE A 84 1.01 -11.87 11.54
N SER A 85 0.93 -11.90 12.87
CA SER A 85 1.76 -11.09 13.76
C SER A 85 2.51 -12.00 14.72
N HIS A 86 3.82 -11.84 14.75
CA HIS A 86 4.70 -12.69 15.54
C HIS A 86 5.10 -12.02 16.85
N SER A 87 5.12 -12.81 17.91
CA SER A 87 5.61 -12.42 19.24
C SER A 87 6.87 -13.20 19.59
N PHE A 88 7.83 -12.52 20.21
CA PHE A 88 9.02 -13.12 20.79
C PHE A 88 8.74 -13.45 22.25
N VAL A 89 8.84 -14.72 22.61
CA VAL A 89 8.39 -15.25 23.90
C VAL A 89 9.43 -16.14 24.55
N CYS A 90 9.43 -16.17 25.89
CA CYS A 90 10.28 -17.03 26.70
C CYS A 90 9.54 -17.60 27.92
N LEU A 91 10.20 -18.39 28.75
CA LEU A 91 9.66 -18.84 30.03
C LEU A 91 9.36 -17.64 30.95
N PRO A 92 8.32 -17.72 31.82
CA PRO A 92 7.89 -16.58 32.64
C PRO A 92 8.94 -16.00 33.58
N ASP A 93 9.89 -16.82 34.01
CA ASP A 93 10.97 -16.49 34.95
C ASP A 93 12.27 -16.05 34.23
N GLU A 94 12.29 -15.95 32.91
CA GLU A 94 13.45 -15.51 32.14
C GLU A 94 13.28 -14.08 31.57
N ASN A 95 14.39 -13.45 31.20
CA ASN A 95 14.48 -12.13 30.58
C ASN A 95 15.43 -12.20 29.37
N TRP A 96 15.63 -11.06 28.71
CA TRP A 96 16.47 -10.95 27.52
C TRP A 96 17.90 -11.48 27.71
N GLU A 97 18.47 -11.23 28.88
CA GLU A 97 19.85 -11.57 29.21
C GLU A 97 20.07 -13.07 29.37
N ASP A 98 19.01 -13.83 29.62
CA ASP A 98 19.06 -15.27 29.84
C ASP A 98 19.06 -16.07 28.54
N LEU A 99 18.64 -15.41 27.40
CA LEU A 99 18.33 -16.10 26.16
C LEU A 99 19.54 -16.27 25.25
N THR A 100 19.73 -17.50 24.76
CA THR A 100 20.82 -17.89 23.86
C THR A 100 20.36 -18.52 22.56
N GLU A 101 19.09 -18.98 22.49
CA GLU A 101 18.53 -19.66 21.32
C GLU A 101 17.10 -19.21 21.06
N VAL A 102 16.71 -19.16 19.78
CA VAL A 102 15.33 -18.88 19.34
C VAL A 102 14.85 -19.93 18.37
N ASN A 103 13.66 -20.46 18.63
CA ASN A 103 13.06 -21.57 17.90
C ASN A 103 11.76 -21.14 17.22
N SER A 104 11.56 -21.46 15.94
CA SER A 104 10.29 -21.29 15.24
C SER A 104 10.30 -21.99 13.88
N HIS A 105 9.14 -21.98 13.22
CA HIS A 105 9.02 -22.43 11.85
C HIS A 105 9.88 -21.57 10.90
N PRO A 106 10.57 -22.17 9.88
CA PRO A 106 11.48 -21.45 8.96
C PRO A 106 10.89 -20.18 8.34
N ILE A 107 9.61 -20.23 7.94
CA ILE A 107 8.92 -19.07 7.35
C ILE A 107 8.79 -17.94 8.39
N ALA A 108 8.46 -18.24 9.64
CA ALA A 108 8.35 -17.22 10.69
C ALA A 108 9.71 -16.60 11.01
N LEU A 109 10.77 -17.40 11.06
CA LEU A 109 12.16 -16.92 11.23
C LEU A 109 12.55 -15.98 10.08
N MET A 110 12.27 -16.36 8.83
CA MET A 110 12.50 -15.51 7.66
C MET A 110 11.72 -14.18 7.74
N GLN A 111 10.48 -14.23 8.18
CA GLN A 111 9.63 -13.04 8.32
C GLN A 111 10.08 -12.08 9.42
N CYS A 112 10.83 -12.57 10.41
CA CYS A 112 11.38 -11.79 11.54
C CYS A 112 12.86 -11.45 11.39
N ARG A 113 13.40 -11.50 10.16
CA ARG A 113 14.85 -11.41 9.91
C ARG A 113 15.48 -10.11 10.42
N GLU A 114 14.84 -8.97 10.28
CA GLU A 114 15.38 -7.70 10.77
C GLU A 114 15.48 -7.69 12.31
N PHE A 115 14.46 -8.21 12.97
CA PHE A 115 14.49 -8.38 14.43
C PHE A 115 15.62 -9.31 14.86
N LEU A 116 15.78 -10.46 14.22
CA LEU A 116 16.84 -11.42 14.53
C LEU A 116 18.25 -10.85 14.26
N ASN A 117 18.41 -10.05 13.22
CA ASN A 117 19.67 -9.37 12.91
C ASN A 117 20.09 -8.35 13.97
N GLN A 118 19.14 -7.79 14.73
CA GLN A 118 19.40 -6.89 15.86
C GLN A 118 19.82 -7.64 17.13
N HIS A 119 19.65 -8.98 17.14
CA HIS A 119 19.96 -9.86 18.27
C HIS A 119 20.91 -10.99 17.86
N PRO A 120 22.14 -10.67 17.39
CA PRO A 120 23.08 -11.64 16.82
C PRO A 120 23.61 -12.66 17.84
N GLN A 121 23.38 -12.44 19.14
CA GLN A 121 23.72 -13.37 20.22
C GLN A 121 22.79 -14.59 20.24
N LEU A 122 21.61 -14.54 19.62
CA LEU A 122 20.66 -15.63 19.60
C LEU A 122 20.99 -16.62 18.48
N LYS A 123 21.17 -17.88 18.84
CA LYS A 123 21.25 -18.96 17.87
C LYS A 123 19.86 -19.28 17.33
N VAL A 124 19.68 -19.13 16.02
CA VAL A 124 18.41 -19.42 15.34
C VAL A 124 18.29 -20.89 15.03
N VAL A 125 17.20 -21.54 15.47
CA VAL A 125 16.93 -22.96 15.28
C VAL A 125 15.56 -23.15 14.62
N GLU A 126 15.50 -23.94 13.56
CA GLU A 126 14.27 -24.24 12.85
C GLU A 126 13.46 -25.32 13.59
N GLY A 127 12.17 -25.04 13.79
CA GLY A 127 11.20 -25.93 14.38
C GLY A 127 10.07 -26.28 13.38
N GLU A 128 9.27 -27.27 13.72
CA GLU A 128 8.20 -27.78 12.86
C GLU A 128 7.02 -26.81 12.72
N ASP A 129 6.68 -26.10 13.81
CA ASP A 129 5.54 -25.16 13.87
C ASP A 129 5.81 -24.06 14.89
N THR A 130 5.22 -22.89 14.70
CA THR A 130 5.41 -21.71 15.55
C THR A 130 4.88 -21.92 16.97
N ALA A 131 3.63 -22.41 17.10
CA ALA A 131 3.02 -22.67 18.40
C ALA A 131 3.65 -23.87 19.11
N ARG A 132 4.04 -24.90 18.34
CA ARG A 132 4.73 -26.09 18.84
C ARG A 132 6.07 -25.74 19.48
N SER A 133 6.79 -24.77 18.92
CA SER A 133 8.07 -24.33 19.50
C SER A 133 7.86 -23.75 20.91
N ALA A 134 6.83 -22.93 21.12
CA ALA A 134 6.49 -22.42 22.44
C ALA A 134 6.00 -23.53 23.39
N GLU A 135 5.21 -24.48 22.89
CA GLU A 135 4.74 -25.64 23.65
C GLU A 135 5.90 -26.49 24.17
N ILE A 136 6.87 -26.82 23.33
CA ILE A 136 8.05 -27.63 23.69
C ILE A 136 8.86 -26.93 24.77
N ILE A 137 9.21 -25.64 24.58
CA ILE A 137 9.97 -24.86 25.54
C ILE A 137 9.28 -24.88 26.90
N LYS A 138 7.96 -24.71 26.93
CA LYS A 138 7.19 -24.71 28.17
C LYS A 138 7.15 -26.06 28.84
N ASN A 139 6.81 -27.11 28.10
CA ASN A 139 6.60 -28.45 28.66
C ASN A 139 7.90 -29.08 29.14
N GLU A 140 9.00 -28.83 28.43
CA GLU A 140 10.32 -29.35 28.76
C GLU A 140 11.13 -28.38 29.66
N ASN A 141 10.55 -27.19 29.98
CA ASN A 141 11.16 -26.15 30.80
C ASN A 141 12.59 -25.79 30.33
N LEU A 142 12.73 -25.57 29.00
CA LEU A 142 14.03 -25.30 28.37
C LEU A 142 14.50 -23.88 28.70
N LYS A 143 15.49 -23.76 29.57
CA LYS A 143 16.10 -22.49 29.94
C LYS A 143 17.01 -21.96 28.85
N GLY A 144 17.03 -20.63 28.68
CA GLY A 144 17.82 -19.96 27.65
C GLY A 144 17.21 -20.03 26.25
N HIS A 145 15.99 -20.58 26.12
CA HIS A 145 15.29 -20.74 24.85
C HIS A 145 14.12 -19.79 24.71
N ALA A 146 14.06 -19.09 23.58
CA ALA A 146 12.92 -18.30 23.15
C ALA A 146 12.17 -18.96 21.98
N ALA A 147 10.91 -18.58 21.80
CA ALA A 147 10.14 -18.94 20.60
C ALA A 147 9.63 -17.68 19.88
N ILE A 148 9.45 -17.81 18.55
CA ILE A 148 8.66 -16.88 17.77
C ILE A 148 7.34 -17.56 17.45
N CYS A 149 6.23 -17.04 18.00
CA CYS A 149 4.89 -17.63 17.84
C CYS A 149 3.80 -16.55 17.81
N SER A 150 2.54 -16.98 17.72
CA SER A 150 1.39 -16.08 17.89
C SER A 150 1.24 -15.67 19.37
N LYS A 151 0.60 -14.52 19.60
CA LYS A 151 0.22 -14.11 20.97
C LYS A 151 -0.72 -15.13 21.62
N ALA A 152 -1.65 -15.71 20.85
CA ALA A 152 -2.56 -16.74 21.34
C ALA A 152 -1.81 -18.00 21.83
N ALA A 153 -0.73 -18.41 21.15
CA ALA A 153 0.13 -19.49 21.62
C ALA A 153 0.85 -19.11 22.91
N ALA A 154 1.37 -17.88 23.00
CA ALA A 154 2.03 -17.38 24.21
C ALA A 154 1.09 -17.42 25.42
N GLU A 155 -0.13 -16.90 25.27
CA GLU A 155 -1.16 -16.91 26.32
C GLU A 155 -1.56 -18.32 26.72
N ARG A 156 -1.78 -19.19 25.74
CA ARG A 156 -2.19 -20.58 25.97
C ARG A 156 -1.16 -21.39 26.76
N TYR A 157 0.10 -21.26 26.39
CA TYR A 157 1.20 -21.99 27.06
C TYR A 157 1.79 -21.24 28.25
N GLY A 158 1.23 -20.08 28.63
CA GLY A 158 1.70 -19.29 29.76
C GLY A 158 3.14 -18.83 29.60
N MET A 159 3.52 -18.44 28.38
CA MET A 159 4.83 -17.86 28.08
C MET A 159 4.82 -16.35 28.33
N LYS A 160 5.97 -15.81 28.69
CA LYS A 160 6.17 -14.38 28.81
C LYS A 160 6.46 -13.77 27.45
N VAL A 161 5.63 -12.79 27.04
CA VAL A 161 5.87 -12.02 25.81
C VAL A 161 6.90 -10.93 26.12
N LEU A 162 8.04 -10.97 25.47
CA LEU A 162 9.08 -9.96 25.56
C LEU A 162 8.88 -8.84 24.55
N GLN A 163 8.42 -9.19 23.34
CA GLN A 163 8.13 -8.22 22.29
C GLN A 163 7.05 -8.75 21.33
N GLU A 164 6.09 -7.90 20.96
CA GLU A 164 5.05 -8.20 19.99
C GLU A 164 5.36 -7.57 18.63
N GLY A 165 4.77 -8.12 17.56
CA GLY A 165 4.84 -7.53 16.23
C GLY A 165 6.27 -7.46 15.69
N ILE A 166 7.04 -8.51 15.80
CA ILE A 166 8.45 -8.55 15.42
C ILE A 166 8.71 -8.87 13.94
N GLU A 167 7.64 -9.15 13.18
CA GLU A 167 7.76 -9.35 11.72
C GLU A 167 8.27 -8.09 11.02
N THR A 168 9.21 -8.26 10.09
CA THR A 168 9.82 -7.17 9.28
C THR A 168 8.76 -6.44 8.44
N ASN A 169 7.87 -7.19 7.81
CA ASN A 169 6.80 -6.61 7.00
C ASN A 169 5.46 -6.75 7.72
N LYS A 170 4.87 -5.63 8.14
CA LYS A 170 3.57 -5.59 8.84
C LYS A 170 2.39 -5.99 7.95
N HIS A 171 2.54 -5.96 6.62
CA HIS A 171 1.55 -6.47 5.65
C HIS A 171 1.71 -7.99 5.42
N ASN A 172 1.72 -8.74 6.50
CA ASN A 172 1.85 -10.20 6.50
C ASN A 172 0.47 -10.84 6.67
N PHE A 173 -0.11 -11.35 5.58
CA PHE A 173 -1.42 -11.99 5.59
C PHE A 173 -1.33 -13.40 5.03
N THR A 174 -1.98 -14.35 5.70
CA THR A 174 -2.18 -15.72 5.19
C THR A 174 -3.64 -15.91 4.82
N ARG A 175 -3.86 -16.41 3.61
CA ARG A 175 -5.17 -16.82 3.12
C ARG A 175 -5.38 -18.29 3.46
N PHE A 176 -6.46 -18.59 4.18
CA PHE A 176 -6.92 -19.91 4.52
C PHE A 176 -8.15 -20.24 3.70
N LEU A 177 -8.23 -21.48 3.19
CA LEU A 177 -9.43 -22.04 2.57
C LEU A 177 -10.14 -22.95 3.57
N VAL A 178 -11.45 -22.88 3.57
CA VAL A 178 -12.32 -23.78 4.31
C VAL A 178 -12.84 -24.81 3.33
N VAL A 179 -12.59 -26.07 3.60
CA VAL A 179 -12.92 -27.19 2.70
C VAL A 179 -13.77 -28.24 3.40
N ALA A 180 -14.69 -28.82 2.66
CA ALA A 180 -15.59 -29.84 3.17
C ALA A 180 -15.79 -30.97 2.16
N ASP A 181 -16.35 -32.08 2.65
CA ASP A 181 -16.82 -33.16 1.78
C ASP A 181 -17.96 -32.62 0.90
N PRO A 182 -18.03 -32.98 -0.41
CA PRO A 182 -19.10 -32.55 -1.31
C PRO A 182 -20.52 -32.78 -0.79
N TRP A 183 -20.74 -33.80 0.03
CA TRP A 183 -22.05 -34.10 0.64
C TRP A 183 -22.54 -33.02 1.63
N GLN A 184 -21.62 -32.31 2.24
CA GLN A 184 -21.95 -31.20 3.17
C GLN A 184 -22.15 -29.86 2.47
N VAL A 185 -21.65 -29.72 1.23
CA VAL A 185 -21.57 -28.41 0.55
C VAL A 185 -22.95 -27.75 0.41
N ASP A 186 -23.98 -28.52 0.07
CA ASP A 186 -25.32 -27.97 -0.12
C ASP A 186 -25.95 -27.51 1.18
N GLU A 187 -25.73 -28.21 2.29
CA GLU A 187 -26.20 -27.83 3.61
C GLU A 187 -25.47 -26.57 4.10
N LEU A 188 -24.15 -26.52 3.96
CA LEU A 188 -23.32 -25.39 4.37
C LEU A 188 -23.55 -24.14 3.49
N ARG A 189 -23.86 -24.31 2.21
CA ARG A 189 -24.22 -23.22 1.28
C ARG A 189 -25.58 -22.59 1.57
N GLN A 190 -26.55 -23.33 2.09
CA GLN A 190 -27.87 -22.79 2.43
C GLN A 190 -27.78 -21.64 3.44
N HIS A 191 -26.78 -21.62 4.30
CA HIS A 191 -26.51 -20.54 5.24
C HIS A 191 -25.83 -19.33 4.60
N HIS A 192 -25.28 -19.45 3.37
CA HIS A 192 -24.53 -18.40 2.67
C HIS A 192 -24.99 -18.18 1.21
N ALA A 193 -26.17 -18.70 0.81
CA ALA A 193 -26.63 -18.79 -0.59
C ALA A 193 -26.66 -17.45 -1.37
N ASN A 194 -26.75 -16.31 -0.69
CA ASN A 194 -26.81 -15.00 -1.34
C ASN A 194 -25.45 -14.29 -1.50
N ALA A 195 -24.34 -14.94 -1.15
CA ALA A 195 -23.04 -14.29 -1.07
C ALA A 195 -21.96 -14.92 -1.98
N THR A 196 -22.29 -15.93 -2.80
CA THR A 196 -21.31 -16.58 -3.69
C THR A 196 -20.87 -15.60 -4.80
N ASN A 197 -19.63 -15.14 -4.70
CA ASN A 197 -19.04 -14.16 -5.61
C ASN A 197 -17.61 -14.52 -6.03
N LYS A 198 -17.13 -15.72 -5.66
CA LYS A 198 -15.81 -16.23 -5.96
C LYS A 198 -15.84 -17.71 -6.28
N ALA A 199 -14.93 -18.15 -7.16
CA ALA A 199 -14.74 -19.55 -7.46
C ALA A 199 -13.26 -19.86 -7.67
N SER A 200 -12.86 -21.08 -7.30
CA SER A 200 -11.54 -21.62 -7.61
C SER A 200 -11.70 -22.78 -8.59
N ILE A 201 -10.97 -22.73 -9.69
CA ILE A 201 -10.96 -23.72 -10.75
C ILE A 201 -9.54 -24.20 -11.05
N VAL A 202 -9.42 -25.41 -11.54
CA VAL A 202 -8.16 -25.91 -12.09
C VAL A 202 -8.44 -26.53 -13.46
N PHE A 203 -7.57 -26.26 -14.43
CA PHE A 203 -7.68 -26.82 -15.76
C PHE A 203 -6.31 -27.00 -16.40
N THR A 204 -6.25 -27.85 -17.42
CA THR A 204 -5.09 -27.95 -18.30
C THR A 204 -5.44 -27.42 -19.69
N LEU A 205 -4.41 -27.03 -20.46
CA LEU A 205 -4.58 -26.49 -21.81
C LEU A 205 -3.79 -27.31 -22.81
N PRO A 206 -4.24 -27.36 -24.08
CA PRO A 206 -3.39 -27.82 -25.18
C PRO A 206 -2.11 -26.98 -25.23
N HIS A 207 -0.97 -27.60 -25.45
CA HIS A 207 0.31 -26.89 -25.61
C HIS A 207 0.41 -26.28 -27.02
N THR A 208 -0.44 -25.29 -27.29
CA THR A 208 -0.50 -24.54 -28.54
C THR A 208 -0.47 -23.05 -28.29
N GLU A 209 0.06 -22.29 -29.25
CA GLU A 209 0.16 -20.84 -29.14
C GLU A 209 -1.22 -20.20 -28.89
N GLY A 210 -1.29 -19.28 -27.93
CA GLY A 210 -2.51 -18.54 -27.62
C GLY A 210 -3.55 -19.26 -26.75
N SER A 211 -3.39 -20.54 -26.40
CA SER A 211 -4.39 -21.31 -25.63
C SER A 211 -4.79 -20.63 -24.33
N LEU A 212 -3.83 -20.15 -23.52
CA LEU A 212 -4.12 -19.43 -22.28
C LEU A 212 -4.77 -18.08 -22.56
N SER A 213 -4.29 -17.36 -23.56
CA SER A 213 -4.84 -16.04 -23.95
C SER A 213 -6.32 -16.13 -24.34
N GLN A 214 -6.74 -17.17 -25.05
CA GLN A 214 -8.15 -17.40 -25.41
C GLN A 214 -9.02 -17.56 -24.17
N VAL A 215 -8.60 -18.39 -23.21
CA VAL A 215 -9.34 -18.57 -21.94
C VAL A 215 -9.46 -17.26 -21.18
N LEU A 216 -8.35 -16.51 -21.04
CA LEU A 216 -8.35 -15.22 -20.33
C LEU A 216 -9.23 -14.18 -21.04
N SER A 217 -9.24 -14.14 -22.38
CA SER A 217 -10.08 -13.25 -23.17
C SER A 217 -11.58 -13.52 -22.96
N ILE A 218 -11.97 -14.79 -22.89
CA ILE A 218 -13.35 -15.18 -22.61
C ILE A 218 -13.76 -14.75 -21.21
N LEU A 219 -12.95 -15.03 -20.19
CA LEU A 219 -13.24 -14.61 -18.81
C LEU A 219 -13.41 -13.08 -18.74
N SER A 220 -12.53 -12.33 -19.41
CA SER A 220 -12.63 -10.87 -19.52
C SER A 220 -13.92 -10.41 -20.20
N PHE A 221 -14.33 -11.06 -21.30
CA PHE A 221 -15.58 -10.75 -22.01
C PHE A 221 -16.82 -10.88 -21.13
N TYR A 222 -16.83 -11.88 -20.23
CA TYR A 222 -17.91 -12.04 -19.26
C TYR A 222 -17.78 -11.17 -18.00
N ASN A 223 -16.81 -10.24 -17.96
CA ASN A 223 -16.48 -9.40 -16.80
C ASN A 223 -16.12 -10.21 -15.54
N ILE A 224 -15.41 -11.32 -15.71
CA ILE A 224 -14.90 -12.13 -14.63
C ILE A 224 -13.50 -11.65 -14.28
N ASN A 225 -13.30 -11.29 -13.01
CA ASN A 225 -12.00 -10.82 -12.52
C ASN A 225 -11.16 -11.99 -12.03
N LEU A 226 -9.92 -12.10 -12.52
CA LEU A 226 -8.96 -13.07 -12.00
C LEU A 226 -8.29 -12.49 -10.75
N THR A 227 -8.44 -13.19 -9.63
CA THR A 227 -7.80 -12.81 -8.35
C THR A 227 -6.54 -13.63 -8.08
N LYS A 228 -6.37 -14.79 -8.74
CA LYS A 228 -5.18 -15.62 -8.71
C LYS A 228 -5.03 -16.38 -10.02
N ILE A 229 -3.80 -16.53 -10.49
CA ILE A 229 -3.42 -17.51 -11.51
C ILE A 229 -2.07 -18.10 -11.15
N GLN A 230 -1.99 -19.43 -11.09
CA GLN A 230 -0.79 -20.17 -10.77
C GLN A 230 -0.66 -21.36 -11.70
N SER A 231 0.45 -21.49 -12.41
CA SER A 231 0.76 -22.67 -13.20
C SER A 231 1.63 -23.66 -12.42
N LEU A 232 1.35 -24.94 -12.55
CA LEU A 232 2.17 -26.03 -12.03
C LEU A 232 2.42 -27.05 -13.14
N PRO A 233 3.66 -27.57 -13.28
CA PRO A 233 3.92 -28.66 -14.22
C PRO A 233 3.19 -29.93 -13.78
N ILE A 234 2.68 -30.70 -14.75
CA ILE A 234 2.06 -32.00 -14.47
C ILE A 234 3.16 -33.05 -14.36
N ILE A 235 3.29 -33.67 -13.19
CA ILE A 235 4.31 -34.68 -12.93
C ILE A 235 4.14 -35.85 -13.91
N GLY A 236 5.22 -36.18 -14.62
CA GLY A 236 5.25 -37.28 -15.61
C GLY A 236 4.70 -36.91 -16.99
N ARG A 237 4.38 -35.65 -17.26
CA ARG A 237 4.00 -35.16 -18.59
C ARG A 237 4.91 -33.98 -18.98
N GLU A 238 5.73 -34.17 -20.01
CA GLU A 238 6.64 -33.13 -20.48
C GLU A 238 5.88 -31.94 -21.08
N TRP A 239 6.21 -30.72 -20.60
CA TRP A 239 5.68 -29.45 -21.11
C TRP A 239 4.15 -29.27 -20.96
N GLU A 240 3.45 -30.11 -20.18
CA GLU A 240 2.04 -29.90 -19.81
C GLU A 240 1.94 -29.22 -18.44
N TYR A 241 1.06 -28.20 -18.36
CA TYR A 241 0.83 -27.40 -17.17
C TYR A 241 -0.65 -27.44 -16.79
N GLN A 242 -0.89 -27.49 -15.49
CA GLN A 242 -2.20 -27.21 -14.93
C GLN A 242 -2.22 -25.78 -14.36
N PHE A 243 -3.35 -25.11 -14.55
CA PHE A 243 -3.57 -23.73 -14.12
C PHE A 243 -4.58 -23.72 -13.00
N TYR A 244 -4.16 -23.27 -11.81
CA TYR A 244 -5.03 -22.96 -10.70
C TYR A 244 -5.45 -21.50 -10.82
N VAL A 245 -6.75 -21.26 -10.91
CA VAL A 245 -7.30 -19.92 -11.16
C VAL A 245 -8.41 -19.65 -10.16
N ASP A 246 -8.30 -18.51 -9.46
CA ASP A 246 -9.38 -17.98 -8.65
C ASP A 246 -10.02 -16.83 -9.40
N VAL A 247 -11.34 -16.82 -9.49
CA VAL A 247 -12.12 -15.81 -10.17
C VAL A 247 -13.14 -15.21 -9.22
N ALA A 248 -13.29 -13.88 -9.30
CA ALA A 248 -14.33 -13.12 -8.61
C ALA A 248 -15.34 -12.56 -9.62
N PHE A 249 -16.61 -12.51 -9.23
CA PHE A 249 -17.72 -12.10 -10.09
C PHE A 249 -18.83 -11.43 -9.27
N ASN A 250 -19.54 -10.50 -9.92
CA ASN A 250 -20.71 -9.84 -9.36
C ASN A 250 -22.04 -10.46 -9.85
N ASP A 251 -21.98 -11.26 -10.91
CA ASP A 251 -23.12 -11.89 -11.57
C ASP A 251 -22.84 -13.41 -11.72
N TYR A 252 -23.53 -14.20 -10.91
CA TYR A 252 -23.36 -15.66 -10.91
C TYR A 252 -23.75 -16.30 -12.24
N LEU A 253 -24.76 -15.78 -12.95
CA LEU A 253 -25.17 -16.33 -14.23
C LEU A 253 -24.08 -16.11 -15.29
N ARG A 254 -23.51 -14.89 -15.37
CA ARG A 254 -22.38 -14.59 -16.26
C ARG A 254 -21.16 -15.46 -15.94
N TYR A 255 -20.88 -15.68 -14.67
CA TYR A 255 -19.83 -16.61 -14.26
C TYR A 255 -20.10 -18.01 -14.79
N LYS A 256 -21.31 -18.58 -14.62
CA LYS A 256 -21.64 -19.91 -15.13
C LYS A 256 -21.53 -19.99 -16.66
N GLN A 257 -21.94 -18.94 -17.37
CA GLN A 257 -21.79 -18.84 -18.83
C GLN A 257 -20.30 -18.80 -19.22
N SER A 258 -19.46 -18.09 -18.49
CA SER A 258 -18.01 -18.05 -18.76
C SER A 258 -17.36 -19.42 -18.60
N ILE A 259 -17.72 -20.17 -17.54
CA ILE A 259 -17.23 -21.53 -17.33
C ILE A 259 -17.66 -22.45 -18.46
N ALA A 260 -18.93 -22.38 -18.89
CA ALA A 260 -19.41 -23.16 -20.03
C ALA A 260 -18.66 -22.80 -21.32
N ALA A 261 -18.33 -21.52 -21.54
CA ALA A 261 -17.61 -21.06 -22.73
C ALA A 261 -16.13 -21.47 -22.76
N ILE A 262 -15.44 -21.55 -21.59
CA ILE A 262 -14.03 -21.99 -21.54
C ILE A 262 -13.88 -23.52 -21.53
N THR A 263 -14.91 -24.26 -21.11
CA THR A 263 -14.84 -25.73 -21.00
C THR A 263 -14.37 -26.42 -22.28
N PRO A 264 -14.86 -26.08 -23.50
CA PRO A 264 -14.38 -26.71 -24.73
C PRO A 264 -12.92 -26.41 -25.09
N LEU A 265 -12.35 -25.32 -24.55
CA LEU A 265 -10.97 -24.88 -24.80
C LEU A 265 -9.98 -25.49 -23.82
N THR A 266 -10.48 -26.06 -22.72
CA THR A 266 -9.68 -26.62 -21.64
C THR A 266 -9.72 -28.16 -21.66
N LYS A 267 -8.68 -28.76 -21.11
CA LYS A 267 -8.68 -30.18 -20.75
C LYS A 267 -8.81 -30.28 -19.24
N GLU A 268 -9.56 -31.29 -18.77
CA GLU A 268 -9.67 -31.62 -17.33
C GLU A 268 -10.06 -30.41 -16.46
N LEU A 269 -10.99 -29.56 -16.91
CA LEU A 269 -11.51 -28.48 -16.08
C LEU A 269 -12.25 -29.05 -14.87
N LYS A 270 -11.78 -28.69 -13.66
CA LYS A 270 -12.36 -29.07 -12.38
C LYS A 270 -12.68 -27.83 -11.56
N LEU A 271 -13.91 -27.76 -11.07
CA LEU A 271 -14.33 -26.76 -10.08
C LEU A 271 -13.90 -27.23 -8.69
N LEU A 272 -13.05 -26.46 -8.02
CA LEU A 272 -12.58 -26.74 -6.66
C LEU A 272 -13.55 -26.19 -5.60
N GLY A 273 -14.34 -25.18 -5.94
CA GLY A 273 -15.40 -24.63 -5.09
C GLY A 273 -15.92 -23.29 -5.58
N GLU A 274 -17.15 -23.00 -5.16
CA GLU A 274 -17.82 -21.70 -5.33
C GLU A 274 -18.20 -21.21 -3.93
N TYR A 275 -17.78 -19.98 -3.55
CA TYR A 275 -17.88 -19.52 -2.17
C TYR A 275 -17.97 -17.99 -2.11
N ALA A 276 -18.24 -17.48 -0.91
CA ALA A 276 -18.15 -16.05 -0.64
C ALA A 276 -16.69 -15.63 -0.48
N GLU A 277 -16.31 -14.54 -1.15
CA GLU A 277 -14.98 -13.95 -0.95
C GLU A 277 -14.81 -13.53 0.51
N GLY A 278 -13.70 -13.91 1.12
CA GLY A 278 -13.34 -13.48 2.47
C GLY A 278 -13.17 -11.96 2.52
N LYS A 279 -13.60 -11.31 3.60
CA LYS A 279 -13.45 -9.86 3.75
C LYS A 279 -11.98 -9.44 3.63
N ASP A 280 -11.65 -8.72 2.57
CA ASP A 280 -10.33 -8.12 2.39
C ASP A 280 -10.11 -6.96 3.37
N VAL A 281 -8.83 -6.65 3.61
CA VAL A 281 -8.45 -5.41 4.28
C VAL A 281 -8.73 -4.24 3.35
N ILE A 282 -9.56 -3.32 3.79
CA ILE A 282 -9.77 -2.05 3.09
C ILE A 282 -8.61 -1.12 3.44
N SER A 283 -7.80 -0.76 2.45
CA SER A 283 -6.70 0.17 2.67
C SER A 283 -7.16 1.63 2.49
N LEU A 284 -7.08 2.40 3.55
CA LEU A 284 -7.26 3.85 3.56
C LEU A 284 -5.93 4.61 3.56
N GLY A 285 -4.83 3.94 3.23
CA GLY A 285 -3.48 4.52 3.23
C GLY A 285 -2.95 4.97 1.87
N ILE A 286 -3.53 4.48 0.76
CA ILE A 286 -2.99 4.69 -0.59
C ILE A 286 -3.32 6.09 -1.10
N GLY A 287 -2.30 6.90 -1.38
CA GLY A 287 -2.43 8.25 -1.92
C GLY A 287 -2.36 8.33 -3.45
N SER A 288 -3.12 7.49 -4.15
CA SER A 288 -3.20 7.47 -5.61
C SER A 288 -4.64 7.70 -6.05
N PRO A 289 -4.93 8.76 -6.84
CA PRO A 289 -6.25 8.94 -7.42
C PRO A 289 -6.71 7.71 -8.19
N ASP A 290 -7.97 7.35 -8.02
CA ASP A 290 -8.62 6.20 -8.68
C ASP A 290 -9.54 6.62 -9.85
N MET A 291 -9.73 7.91 -10.01
CA MET A 291 -10.47 8.48 -11.14
C MET A 291 -9.57 8.56 -12.39
N PRO A 292 -10.12 8.39 -13.61
CA PRO A 292 -9.36 8.50 -14.84
C PRO A 292 -9.02 9.96 -15.17
N PRO A 293 -8.03 10.21 -16.04
CA PRO A 293 -7.85 11.48 -16.72
C PRO A 293 -9.07 11.86 -17.59
N SER A 294 -9.11 13.09 -18.08
CA SER A 294 -10.18 13.49 -19.01
C SER A 294 -10.17 12.64 -20.29
N ARG A 295 -11.35 12.51 -20.90
CA ARG A 295 -11.51 11.74 -22.14
C ARG A 295 -10.63 12.30 -23.26
N GLU A 296 -10.58 13.61 -23.40
CA GLU A 296 -9.75 14.29 -24.41
C GLU A 296 -8.26 13.98 -24.21
N THR A 297 -7.79 13.93 -22.96
CA THR A 297 -6.43 13.54 -22.62
C THR A 297 -6.09 12.13 -23.10
N ILE A 298 -7.00 11.17 -22.86
CA ILE A 298 -6.83 9.77 -23.26
C ILE A 298 -6.87 9.66 -24.79
N GLU A 299 -7.82 10.33 -25.45
CA GLU A 299 -7.94 10.34 -26.92
C GLU A 299 -6.70 10.96 -27.58
N THR A 300 -6.16 12.05 -27.02
CA THR A 300 -4.91 12.64 -27.50
C THR A 300 -3.75 11.67 -27.41
N LEU A 301 -3.60 10.91 -26.31
CA LEU A 301 -2.59 9.87 -26.19
C LEU A 301 -2.74 8.82 -27.30
N CYS A 302 -3.95 8.26 -27.45
CA CYS A 302 -4.22 7.20 -28.42
C CYS A 302 -3.93 7.66 -29.87
N ASN A 303 -4.41 8.84 -30.24
CA ASN A 303 -4.22 9.38 -31.58
C ASN A 303 -2.75 9.61 -31.91
N ASN A 304 -1.96 10.14 -30.97
CA ASN A 304 -0.56 10.41 -31.18
C ASN A 304 0.35 9.18 -31.01
N ALA A 305 -0.12 8.14 -30.35
CA ALA A 305 0.61 6.87 -30.25
C ALA A 305 0.70 6.13 -31.62
N HIS A 306 -0.16 6.46 -32.56
CA HIS A 306 -0.12 5.93 -33.93
C HIS A 306 0.84 6.70 -34.88
N ASP A 307 1.37 7.84 -34.46
CA ASP A 307 2.34 8.59 -35.28
C ASP A 307 3.67 7.83 -35.39
N PRO A 308 4.06 7.33 -36.57
CA PRO A 308 5.29 6.57 -36.73
C PRO A 308 6.56 7.38 -36.40
N ASN A 309 6.48 8.71 -36.40
CA ASN A 309 7.59 9.60 -36.05
C ASN A 309 7.63 9.95 -34.56
N GLY A 310 6.64 9.52 -33.79
CA GLY A 310 6.50 9.83 -32.35
C GLY A 310 7.33 8.95 -31.41
N HIS A 311 8.01 7.90 -31.92
CA HIS A 311 8.67 6.86 -31.12
C HIS A 311 10.17 7.05 -30.90
N GLY A 312 10.78 8.04 -31.55
CA GLY A 312 12.20 8.37 -31.33
C GLY A 312 12.47 9.00 -29.96
N TYR A 313 13.73 9.08 -29.60
CA TYR A 313 14.16 9.82 -28.40
C TYR A 313 13.65 11.26 -28.45
N GLN A 314 13.10 11.72 -27.34
CA GLN A 314 12.60 13.08 -27.21
C GLN A 314 13.66 13.97 -26.51
N PRO A 315 13.58 15.30 -26.72
CA PRO A 315 14.50 16.23 -26.03
C PRO A 315 14.43 16.08 -24.51
N TYR A 316 15.56 16.13 -23.82
CA TYR A 316 15.65 16.11 -22.36
C TYR A 316 14.84 17.21 -21.68
N VAL A 317 14.73 18.38 -22.37
CA VAL A 317 13.92 19.53 -21.94
C VAL A 317 12.41 19.32 -22.12
N GLY A 318 11.98 18.20 -22.68
CA GLY A 318 10.60 17.97 -23.09
C GLY A 318 10.21 18.72 -24.36
N ILE A 319 9.02 18.38 -24.92
CA ILE A 319 8.53 19.03 -26.14
C ILE A 319 8.06 20.47 -25.85
N PRO A 320 8.13 21.37 -26.86
CA PRO A 320 7.69 22.77 -26.67
C PRO A 320 6.23 22.90 -26.25
N GLU A 321 5.37 22.03 -26.77
CA GLU A 321 3.91 22.03 -26.48
C GLU A 321 3.65 21.81 -24.98
N LEU A 322 4.35 20.85 -24.36
CA LEU A 322 4.20 20.58 -22.93
C LEU A 322 4.73 21.75 -22.08
N ARG A 323 5.90 22.29 -22.41
CA ARG A 323 6.46 23.43 -21.67
C ARG A 323 5.61 24.69 -21.78
N LYS A 324 5.05 24.98 -22.97
CA LYS A 324 4.08 26.07 -23.17
C LYS A 324 2.78 25.81 -22.40
N GLY A 325 2.30 24.55 -22.37
CA GLY A 325 1.13 24.15 -21.59
C GLY A 325 1.32 24.47 -20.10
N PHE A 326 2.46 24.07 -19.51
CA PHE A 326 2.78 24.39 -18.13
C PHE A 326 2.90 25.90 -17.88
N ALA A 327 3.54 26.66 -18.77
CA ALA A 327 3.65 28.11 -18.64
C ALA A 327 2.27 28.79 -18.65
N ALA A 328 1.41 28.40 -19.59
CA ALA A 328 0.04 28.94 -19.68
C ALA A 328 -0.80 28.55 -18.44
N TRP A 329 -0.63 27.34 -17.93
CA TRP A 329 -1.31 26.85 -16.74
C TRP A 329 -0.87 27.61 -15.47
N TYR A 330 0.43 27.87 -15.29
CA TYR A 330 0.96 28.70 -14.18
C TYR A 330 0.44 30.13 -14.26
N GLN A 331 0.41 30.72 -15.46
CA GLN A 331 -0.14 32.07 -15.66
C GLN A 331 -1.63 32.12 -15.30
N ARG A 332 -2.42 31.13 -15.76
CA ARG A 332 -3.88 31.08 -15.54
C ARG A 332 -4.23 30.92 -14.05
N TRP A 333 -3.58 30.01 -13.36
CA TRP A 333 -4.01 29.60 -12.02
C TRP A 333 -3.25 30.24 -10.88
N TYR A 334 -2.01 30.63 -11.10
CA TYR A 334 -1.17 31.24 -10.06
C TYR A 334 -0.78 32.69 -10.36
N GLY A 335 -1.07 33.21 -11.56
CA GLY A 335 -0.61 34.51 -11.99
C GLY A 335 0.91 34.64 -12.18
N VAL A 336 1.58 33.47 -12.34
CA VAL A 336 3.04 33.40 -12.45
C VAL A 336 3.44 33.29 -13.92
N GLU A 337 4.20 34.26 -14.41
CA GLU A 337 4.78 34.25 -15.75
C GLU A 337 6.07 33.44 -15.75
N LEU A 338 6.15 32.40 -16.60
CA LEU A 338 7.30 31.51 -16.78
C LEU A 338 7.73 31.49 -18.24
N ASN A 339 9.04 31.59 -18.49
CA ASN A 339 9.58 31.39 -19.83
C ASN A 339 9.62 29.86 -20.13
N PRO A 340 8.81 29.36 -21.08
CA PRO A 340 8.73 27.93 -21.36
C PRO A 340 10.03 27.33 -21.91
N ASN A 341 10.97 28.16 -22.37
CA ASN A 341 12.23 27.69 -22.94
C ASN A 341 13.35 27.53 -21.92
N THR A 342 13.30 28.27 -20.80
CA THR A 342 14.43 28.36 -19.86
C THR A 342 14.04 28.16 -18.39
N GLU A 343 12.78 28.35 -18.01
CA GLU A 343 12.34 28.37 -16.61
C GLU A 343 11.48 27.15 -16.21
N ILE A 344 11.27 26.21 -17.15
CA ILE A 344 10.46 25.00 -16.94
C ILE A 344 11.25 23.77 -17.37
N GLN A 345 11.30 22.77 -16.49
CA GLN A 345 11.82 21.43 -16.81
C GLN A 345 10.74 20.37 -16.53
N PRO A 346 10.15 19.75 -17.57
CA PRO A 346 9.31 18.56 -17.42
C PRO A 346 10.08 17.40 -16.78
N LEU A 347 9.36 16.62 -15.95
CA LEU A 347 9.91 15.52 -15.15
C LEU A 347 9.10 14.24 -15.34
N ILE A 348 9.75 13.09 -15.18
CA ILE A 348 9.09 11.77 -15.09
C ILE A 348 8.51 11.60 -13.67
N GLY A 349 7.63 12.55 -13.28
CA GLY A 349 7.06 12.71 -11.94
C GLY A 349 8.00 13.41 -10.95
N SER A 350 7.42 13.98 -9.88
CA SER A 350 8.19 14.78 -8.89
C SER A 350 9.30 14.00 -8.18
N LYS A 351 9.15 12.68 -8.00
CA LYS A 351 10.17 11.87 -7.32
C LYS A 351 11.53 11.90 -8.01
N GLU A 352 11.53 11.87 -9.34
CA GLU A 352 12.73 12.03 -10.16
C GLU A 352 13.33 13.42 -9.95
N GLY A 353 12.48 14.45 -9.92
CA GLY A 353 12.90 15.83 -9.66
C GLY A 353 13.59 16.00 -8.31
N ILE A 354 13.10 15.33 -7.26
CA ILE A 354 13.75 15.36 -5.93
C ILE A 354 15.20 14.84 -6.04
N LEU A 355 15.40 13.75 -6.77
CA LEU A 355 16.75 13.20 -7.02
C LEU A 355 17.62 14.21 -7.76
N HIS A 356 17.13 14.78 -8.86
CA HIS A 356 17.89 15.68 -9.70
C HIS A 356 18.26 16.99 -8.98
N VAL A 357 17.33 17.57 -8.23
CA VAL A 357 17.60 18.79 -7.46
C VAL A 357 18.60 18.49 -6.36
N THR A 358 18.44 17.41 -5.61
CA THR A 358 19.41 17.06 -4.56
C THR A 358 20.82 16.85 -5.14
N LEU A 359 20.95 16.14 -6.26
CA LEU A 359 22.24 15.96 -6.94
C LEU A 359 22.85 17.25 -7.50
N ALA A 360 22.00 18.20 -7.94
CA ALA A 360 22.49 19.46 -8.52
C ALA A 360 22.98 20.45 -7.47
N PHE A 361 22.42 20.41 -6.25
CA PHE A 361 22.65 21.46 -5.23
C PHE A 361 23.38 20.98 -3.98
N VAL A 362 23.48 19.67 -3.74
CA VAL A 362 24.01 19.14 -2.47
C VAL A 362 25.15 18.17 -2.71
N ASN A 363 26.30 18.42 -2.10
CA ASN A 363 27.41 17.49 -2.05
C ASN A 363 27.31 16.55 -0.84
N PRO A 364 27.95 15.37 -0.87
CA PRO A 364 28.06 14.53 0.32
C PRO A 364 28.62 15.30 1.52
N GLY A 365 27.97 15.17 2.68
CA GLY A 365 28.31 15.88 3.91
C GLY A 365 27.74 17.29 4.04
N GLU A 366 27.12 17.86 3.01
CA GLU A 366 26.30 19.07 3.15
C GLU A 366 24.92 18.73 3.72
N GLN A 367 24.19 19.75 4.16
CA GLN A 367 22.95 19.59 4.93
C GLN A 367 21.71 19.97 4.14
N VAL A 368 20.61 19.26 4.45
CA VAL A 368 19.29 19.51 3.87
C VAL A 368 18.25 19.62 5.00
N LEU A 369 17.46 20.69 5.00
CA LEU A 369 16.32 20.86 5.90
C LEU A 369 15.10 20.10 5.35
N VAL A 370 14.48 19.27 6.19
CA VAL A 370 13.32 18.45 5.86
C VAL A 370 12.22 18.63 6.91
N PRO A 371 10.94 18.81 6.49
CA PRO A 371 9.84 19.01 7.44
C PRO A 371 9.55 17.75 8.26
N ASN A 372 9.19 17.93 9.52
CA ASN A 372 8.75 16.89 10.45
C ASN A 372 7.38 17.28 11.07
N PRO A 373 6.24 16.68 10.66
CA PRO A 373 6.13 15.59 9.70
C PRO A 373 6.31 16.03 8.24
N GLY A 374 6.68 15.11 7.35
CA GLY A 374 6.87 15.41 5.94
C GLY A 374 6.90 14.17 5.05
N TYR A 375 7.05 14.37 3.74
CA TYR A 375 7.13 13.28 2.79
C TYR A 375 8.45 12.51 2.93
N PRO A 376 8.41 11.19 3.23
CA PRO A 376 9.63 10.42 3.58
C PRO A 376 10.71 10.40 2.49
N THR A 377 10.33 10.64 1.22
CA THR A 377 11.27 10.62 0.09
C THR A 377 12.33 11.73 0.20
N TYR A 378 12.01 12.89 0.79
CA TYR A 378 13.01 13.95 0.98
C TYR A 378 14.17 13.48 1.86
N THR A 379 13.86 12.85 2.97
CA THR A 379 14.86 12.25 3.87
C THR A 379 15.61 11.10 3.22
N SER A 380 14.89 10.16 2.60
CA SER A 380 15.49 8.94 2.06
C SER A 380 16.46 9.23 0.92
N LEU A 381 16.07 10.07 -0.05
CA LEU A 381 16.95 10.42 -1.16
C LEU A 381 18.15 11.26 -0.72
N SER A 382 17.95 12.23 0.18
CA SER A 382 19.08 13.02 0.72
C SER A 382 20.13 12.12 1.39
N LYS A 383 19.70 11.15 2.19
CA LYS A 383 20.61 10.17 2.83
C LYS A 383 21.33 9.26 1.82
N ILE A 384 20.62 8.77 0.80
CA ILE A 384 21.22 7.93 -0.27
C ILE A 384 22.34 8.69 -0.99
N LEU A 385 22.19 10.01 -1.16
CA LEU A 385 23.17 10.87 -1.81
C LEU A 385 24.28 11.38 -0.86
N GLY A 386 24.28 10.91 0.39
CA GLY A 386 25.29 11.25 1.39
C GLY A 386 25.10 12.63 2.05
N ALA A 387 23.94 13.25 1.90
CA ALA A 387 23.63 14.48 2.58
C ALA A 387 23.21 14.24 4.06
N GLU A 388 23.53 15.16 4.95
CA GLU A 388 23.04 15.17 6.32
C GLU A 388 21.64 15.80 6.37
N VAL A 389 20.67 15.06 6.91
CA VAL A 389 19.29 15.54 7.04
C VAL A 389 19.09 16.18 8.41
N ILE A 390 18.64 17.43 8.39
CA ILE A 390 18.21 18.17 9.57
C ILE A 390 16.70 18.36 9.49
N ASN A 391 15.98 17.87 10.49
CA ASN A 391 14.55 18.09 10.56
C ASN A 391 14.23 19.46 11.15
N TYR A 392 13.23 20.14 10.59
CA TYR A 392 12.58 21.27 11.24
C TYR A 392 11.13 20.91 11.56
N ASP A 393 10.69 21.28 12.74
CA ASP A 393 9.40 20.86 13.26
C ASP A 393 8.24 21.68 12.71
N LEU A 394 7.20 20.97 12.28
CA LEU A 394 5.88 21.52 12.03
C LEU A 394 4.97 21.07 13.17
N LYS A 395 4.21 21.99 13.76
CA LYS A 395 3.37 21.73 14.92
C LYS A 395 1.94 22.19 14.70
N GLU A 396 1.00 21.50 15.36
CA GLU A 396 -0.42 21.81 15.29
C GLU A 396 -0.73 23.23 15.78
N GLU A 397 -0.10 23.64 16.88
CA GLU A 397 -0.25 24.99 17.47
C GLU A 397 0.20 26.12 16.55
N ASP A 398 1.13 25.85 15.62
CA ASP A 398 1.63 26.79 14.63
C ASP A 398 0.92 26.62 13.27
N GLY A 399 -0.19 25.87 13.22
CA GLY A 399 -0.92 25.56 11.98
C GLY A 399 -0.12 24.74 10.98
N TRP A 400 0.87 23.96 11.44
CA TRP A 400 1.80 23.17 10.62
C TRP A 400 2.69 24.02 9.70
N MET A 401 3.01 25.25 10.12
CA MET A 401 3.92 26.15 9.43
C MET A 401 5.33 26.08 10.04
N PRO A 402 6.37 26.44 9.27
CA PRO A 402 7.74 26.50 9.80
C PRO A 402 7.86 27.52 10.95
N ASP A 403 8.48 27.11 12.03
CA ASP A 403 8.88 28.02 13.11
C ASP A 403 10.16 28.73 12.72
N PHE A 404 9.99 29.94 12.18
CA PHE A 404 11.13 30.76 11.73
C PHE A 404 12.04 31.21 12.86
N GLU A 405 11.54 31.38 14.09
CA GLU A 405 12.37 31.72 15.23
C GLU A 405 13.30 30.57 15.62
N ALA A 406 12.80 29.34 15.56
CA ALA A 406 13.62 28.15 15.77
C ALA A 406 14.64 28.01 14.63
N LEU A 407 14.23 28.18 13.37
CA LEU A 407 15.11 28.09 12.21
C LEU A 407 16.24 29.14 12.26
N GLU A 408 15.97 30.38 12.72
CA GLU A 408 16.99 31.42 12.86
C GLU A 408 18.09 31.09 13.90
N LYS A 409 17.75 30.25 14.89
CA LYS A 409 18.68 29.85 15.96
C LYS A 409 19.55 28.63 15.56
N MET A 410 19.23 27.95 14.45
CA MET A 410 19.98 26.80 13.97
C MET A 410 21.28 27.24 13.29
N ASP A 411 22.31 26.39 13.39
CA ASP A 411 23.49 26.49 12.52
C ASP A 411 23.16 25.97 11.12
N LEU A 412 22.96 26.91 10.20
CA LEU A 412 22.58 26.65 8.81
C LEU A 412 23.74 26.81 7.82
N SER A 413 24.96 26.95 8.31
CA SER A 413 26.15 27.24 7.48
C SER A 413 26.44 26.20 6.40
N ARG A 414 26.02 24.94 6.64
CA ARG A 414 26.20 23.80 5.72
C ARG A 414 24.91 23.44 4.97
N VAL A 415 23.79 24.13 5.24
CA VAL A 415 22.50 23.84 4.61
C VAL A 415 22.47 24.42 3.20
N LYS A 416 22.12 23.60 2.21
CA LYS A 416 21.98 23.97 0.80
C LYS A 416 20.53 24.04 0.36
N LEU A 417 19.71 23.06 0.80
CA LEU A 417 18.31 22.96 0.43
C LEU A 417 17.41 22.97 1.66
N MET A 418 16.23 23.55 1.52
CA MET A 418 15.11 23.39 2.42
C MET A 418 13.89 22.89 1.64
N TRP A 419 13.43 21.67 1.96
CA TRP A 419 12.21 21.13 1.41
C TRP A 419 11.00 21.68 2.13
N THR A 420 10.02 22.16 1.36
CA THR A 420 8.68 22.53 1.82
C THR A 420 7.66 21.82 0.95
N ASN A 421 6.46 21.62 1.48
CA ASN A 421 5.37 20.99 0.73
C ASN A 421 4.07 21.64 1.17
N TYR A 422 3.51 22.49 0.32
CA TYR A 422 2.24 23.15 0.57
C TYR A 422 1.40 23.20 -0.71
N PRO A 423 0.12 22.73 -0.62
CA PRO A 423 -0.55 22.13 0.55
C PRO A 423 0.21 20.94 1.10
N ASN A 424 0.31 20.87 2.44
CA ASN A 424 1.21 19.93 3.12
C ASN A 424 0.65 18.50 3.14
N MET A 425 1.50 17.56 2.87
CA MET A 425 1.28 16.14 3.14
C MET A 425 2.23 15.72 4.28
N PRO A 426 1.73 15.19 5.42
CA PRO A 426 0.40 14.59 5.57
C PRO A 426 -0.68 15.52 6.16
N THR A 427 -0.37 16.72 6.63
CA THR A 427 -1.23 17.49 7.54
C THR A 427 -2.41 18.20 6.87
N GLY A 428 -2.39 18.40 5.55
CA GLY A 428 -3.42 19.13 4.82
C GLY A 428 -3.38 20.67 5.06
N ALA A 429 -2.35 21.17 5.71
CA ALA A 429 -2.18 22.60 5.90
C ALA A 429 -1.88 23.30 4.57
N ASN A 430 -2.53 24.44 4.35
CA ASN A 430 -2.33 25.26 3.14
C ASN A 430 -1.46 26.47 3.49
N ALA A 431 -0.47 26.79 2.65
CA ALA A 431 0.31 28.01 2.84
C ALA A 431 -0.53 29.26 2.58
N THR A 432 -0.08 30.37 3.15
CA THR A 432 -0.60 31.71 2.83
C THR A 432 0.46 32.52 2.09
N PRO A 433 0.08 33.61 1.41
CA PRO A 433 1.05 34.51 0.78
C PRO A 433 2.14 34.97 1.76
N GLU A 434 1.77 35.27 2.99
CA GLU A 434 2.68 35.78 4.04
C GLU A 434 3.72 34.71 4.42
N ILE A 435 3.33 33.44 4.48
CA ILE A 435 4.27 32.32 4.74
C ILE A 435 5.26 32.19 3.59
N TYR A 436 4.79 32.29 2.35
CA TYR A 436 5.70 32.25 1.19
C TYR A 436 6.63 33.46 1.14
N GLU A 437 6.17 34.66 1.47
CA GLU A 437 7.04 35.85 1.60
C GLU A 437 8.13 35.65 2.66
N ARG A 438 7.77 35.10 3.83
CA ARG A 438 8.74 34.76 4.88
C ARG A 438 9.75 33.69 4.46
N LEU A 439 9.30 32.66 3.75
CA LEU A 439 10.19 31.64 3.22
C LEU A 439 11.19 32.21 2.21
N VAL A 440 10.73 33.06 1.28
CA VAL A 440 11.60 33.69 0.28
C VAL A 440 12.60 34.63 0.95
N ASP A 441 12.18 35.45 1.93
CA ASP A 441 13.09 36.29 2.70
C ASP A 441 14.13 35.48 3.47
N PHE A 442 13.70 34.39 4.14
CA PHE A 442 14.59 33.48 4.85
C PHE A 442 15.62 32.83 3.90
N ALA A 443 15.17 32.34 2.74
CA ALA A 443 16.03 31.71 1.73
C ALA A 443 17.15 32.68 1.29
N ARG A 444 16.79 33.95 1.01
CA ARG A 444 17.74 34.97 0.58
C ARG A 444 18.75 35.33 1.68
N ARG A 445 18.28 35.55 2.90
CA ARG A 445 19.17 35.92 4.01
C ARG A 445 20.13 34.81 4.39
N LYS A 446 19.70 33.58 4.30
CA LYS A 446 20.52 32.39 4.67
C LYS A 446 21.28 31.78 3.48
N ASN A 447 21.07 32.29 2.28
CA ASN A 447 21.63 31.72 1.05
C ASN A 447 21.32 30.22 0.89
N ILE A 448 20.07 29.86 1.12
CA ILE A 448 19.53 28.48 1.02
C ILE A 448 18.53 28.44 -0.13
N VAL A 449 18.51 27.37 -0.91
CA VAL A 449 17.49 27.16 -1.94
C VAL A 449 16.29 26.46 -1.33
N ILE A 450 15.10 27.06 -1.43
CA ILE A 450 13.84 26.42 -1.04
C ILE A 450 13.27 25.66 -2.22
N VAL A 451 12.87 24.42 -1.97
CA VAL A 451 12.16 23.56 -2.94
C VAL A 451 10.77 23.29 -2.41
N ASN A 452 9.75 23.91 -3.02
CA ASN A 452 8.36 23.72 -2.65
C ASN A 452 7.71 22.67 -3.56
N ASP A 453 7.28 21.54 -2.98
CA ASP A 453 6.54 20.50 -3.69
C ASP A 453 5.03 20.77 -3.58
N ASN A 454 4.39 21.08 -4.73
CA ASN A 454 3.03 21.62 -4.81
C ASN A 454 2.07 20.75 -5.65
N PRO A 455 1.94 19.44 -5.38
CA PRO A 455 1.07 18.58 -6.19
C PRO A 455 -0.41 18.62 -5.81
N TYR A 456 -0.76 19.23 -4.67
CA TYR A 456 -2.12 19.14 -4.08
C TYR A 456 -2.93 20.43 -4.21
N SER A 457 -2.43 21.48 -4.87
CA SER A 457 -3.00 22.83 -4.95
C SER A 457 -4.46 22.88 -5.39
N PHE A 458 -4.92 21.90 -6.19
CA PHE A 458 -6.26 21.92 -6.78
C PHE A 458 -7.24 20.96 -6.09
N ILE A 459 -6.83 20.29 -5.02
CA ILE A 459 -7.66 19.31 -4.35
C ILE A 459 -8.23 19.89 -3.07
N LEU A 460 -9.56 20.08 -3.04
CA LEU A 460 -10.30 20.68 -1.92
C LEU A 460 -9.71 22.03 -1.47
N ASN A 461 -9.22 22.81 -2.45
CA ASN A 461 -8.58 24.10 -2.21
C ASN A 461 -9.12 25.15 -3.18
N ASP A 462 -9.84 26.12 -2.67
CA ASP A 462 -10.48 27.18 -3.47
C ASP A 462 -9.49 28.28 -3.89
N LYS A 463 -8.31 28.32 -3.31
CA LYS A 463 -7.30 29.35 -3.56
C LYS A 463 -5.93 28.74 -3.77
N PRO A 464 -5.67 28.12 -4.94
CA PRO A 464 -4.35 27.63 -5.26
C PRO A 464 -3.34 28.78 -5.35
N ILE A 465 -2.19 28.64 -4.71
CA ILE A 465 -1.10 29.62 -4.73
C ILE A 465 0.25 28.94 -5.00
N SER A 466 1.17 29.67 -5.58
CA SER A 466 2.54 29.24 -5.86
C SER A 466 3.54 30.07 -5.10
N ILE A 467 4.62 29.47 -4.59
CA ILE A 467 5.72 30.22 -3.97
C ILE A 467 6.37 31.17 -4.99
N LEU A 468 6.33 30.81 -6.28
CA LEU A 468 6.90 31.64 -7.35
C LEU A 468 6.09 32.90 -7.63
N SER A 469 4.90 33.08 -7.03
CA SER A 469 4.15 34.33 -7.09
C SER A 469 4.74 35.42 -6.23
N VAL A 470 5.61 35.08 -5.27
CA VAL A 470 6.32 36.08 -4.44
C VAL A 470 7.40 36.77 -5.27
N PRO A 471 7.45 38.11 -5.27
CA PRO A 471 8.46 38.84 -6.03
C PRO A 471 9.89 38.42 -5.70
N GLY A 472 10.65 38.02 -6.72
CA GLY A 472 12.02 37.53 -6.62
C GLY A 472 12.18 36.13 -6.07
N ALA A 473 11.09 35.35 -5.88
CA ALA A 473 11.19 33.94 -5.45
C ALA A 473 12.01 33.09 -6.40
N LYS A 474 11.95 33.34 -7.71
CA LYS A 474 12.76 32.59 -8.69
C LYS A 474 14.27 32.64 -8.42
N ASP A 475 14.78 33.65 -7.74
CA ASP A 475 16.21 33.77 -7.46
C ASP A 475 16.71 32.73 -6.43
N CYS A 476 15.80 32.20 -5.58
CA CYS A 476 16.15 31.30 -4.48
C CYS A 476 15.17 30.15 -4.26
N CYS A 477 14.14 30.02 -5.10
CA CYS A 477 13.15 28.96 -4.96
C CYS A 477 13.01 28.12 -6.23
N ILE A 478 12.71 26.84 -6.03
CA ILE A 478 12.30 25.89 -7.04
C ILE A 478 10.91 25.40 -6.64
N GLU A 479 9.96 25.36 -7.56
CA GLU A 479 8.66 24.76 -7.30
C GLU A 479 8.43 23.52 -8.17
N PHE A 480 7.97 22.43 -7.55
CA PHE A 480 7.51 21.25 -8.24
C PHE A 480 6.00 21.29 -8.40
N ASN A 481 5.52 20.76 -9.51
CA ASN A 481 4.12 20.43 -9.68
C ASN A 481 3.97 19.08 -10.38
N SER A 482 2.83 18.43 -10.22
CA SER A 482 2.60 17.09 -10.73
C SER A 482 1.18 16.92 -11.22
N MET A 483 1.05 16.32 -12.40
CA MET A 483 -0.26 15.95 -12.96
C MET A 483 -0.83 14.68 -12.34
N SER A 484 -0.06 13.98 -11.51
CA SER A 484 -0.46 12.75 -10.83
C SER A 484 -1.70 12.92 -9.96
N LYS A 485 -1.92 14.12 -9.39
CA LYS A 485 -3.00 14.38 -8.43
C LYS A 485 -4.10 15.22 -9.03
N SER A 486 -3.79 16.40 -9.53
CA SER A 486 -4.76 17.35 -10.08
C SER A 486 -5.43 16.89 -11.38
N HIS A 487 -4.77 16.03 -12.16
CA HIS A 487 -5.25 15.55 -13.45
C HIS A 487 -5.49 14.03 -13.49
N ASN A 488 -5.49 13.35 -12.33
CA ASN A 488 -5.72 11.90 -12.24
C ASN A 488 -4.75 11.07 -13.09
N MET A 489 -3.48 11.47 -13.19
CA MET A 489 -2.47 10.83 -14.03
C MET A 489 -1.29 10.20 -13.24
N PRO A 490 -1.52 9.47 -12.13
CA PRO A 490 -0.42 8.97 -11.29
C PRO A 490 0.46 7.94 -12.03
N GLY A 491 -0.11 7.10 -12.88
CA GLY A 491 0.59 6.10 -13.67
C GLY A 491 1.35 6.66 -14.87
N TRP A 492 1.02 7.87 -15.31
CA TRP A 492 1.62 8.49 -16.50
C TRP A 492 3.00 9.09 -16.21
N ARG A 493 3.31 9.33 -14.96
CA ARG A 493 4.62 9.84 -14.51
C ARG A 493 4.98 11.18 -15.16
N ILE A 494 4.10 12.17 -15.07
CA ILE A 494 4.32 13.52 -15.61
C ILE A 494 4.24 14.55 -14.48
N GLY A 495 5.28 15.36 -14.40
CA GLY A 495 5.41 16.51 -13.52
C GLY A 495 6.32 17.55 -14.15
N MET A 496 6.63 18.57 -13.39
CA MET A 496 7.55 19.63 -13.78
C MET A 496 8.21 20.27 -12.58
N LEU A 497 9.32 20.93 -12.80
CA LEU A 497 9.82 21.95 -11.92
C LEU A 497 9.94 23.30 -12.65
N ALA A 498 9.79 24.37 -11.90
CA ALA A 498 9.98 25.73 -12.37
C ALA A 498 10.90 26.51 -11.44
N SER A 499 11.77 27.35 -12.04
CA SER A 499 12.66 28.26 -11.32
C SER A 499 13.30 29.24 -12.30
N ASN A 500 14.35 29.97 -11.90
CA ASN A 500 15.16 30.75 -12.86
C ASN A 500 15.91 29.85 -13.84
N ALA A 501 16.33 30.45 -14.94
CA ALA A 501 17.00 29.73 -16.04
C ALA A 501 18.31 29.04 -15.61
N GLU A 502 19.06 29.60 -14.68
CA GLU A 502 20.33 29.05 -14.22
C GLU A 502 20.12 27.76 -13.41
N PHE A 503 19.18 27.76 -12.46
CA PHE A 503 18.84 26.57 -11.67
C PHE A 503 18.30 25.45 -12.56
N VAL A 504 17.39 25.78 -13.48
CA VAL A 504 16.86 24.82 -14.45
C VAL A 504 17.96 24.21 -15.29
N GLN A 505 18.94 25.00 -15.72
CA GLN A 505 20.09 24.50 -16.49
C GLN A 505 20.99 23.56 -15.68
N TRP A 506 21.23 23.85 -14.39
CA TRP A 506 22.01 22.95 -13.52
C TRP A 506 21.32 21.61 -13.33
N ILE A 507 20.01 21.64 -13.08
CA ILE A 507 19.20 20.43 -12.92
C ILE A 507 19.15 19.63 -14.23
N LEU A 508 19.01 20.30 -15.38
CA LEU A 508 19.03 19.66 -16.70
C LEU A 508 20.36 18.93 -16.98
N LYS A 509 21.49 19.47 -16.53
CA LYS A 509 22.79 18.78 -16.64
C LYS A 509 22.78 17.44 -15.91
N VAL A 510 22.16 17.36 -14.75
CA VAL A 510 22.00 16.09 -14.01
C VAL A 510 21.03 15.18 -14.74
N LYS A 511 19.83 15.68 -15.06
CA LYS A 511 18.76 14.93 -15.71
C LYS A 511 19.23 14.29 -17.03
N SER A 512 19.92 15.01 -17.88
CA SER A 512 20.39 14.53 -19.19
C SER A 512 21.37 13.35 -19.13
N ASN A 513 21.92 13.05 -17.94
CA ASN A 513 22.76 11.86 -17.71
C ASN A 513 21.99 10.68 -17.09
N ILE A 514 20.71 10.85 -16.75
CA ILE A 514 19.91 9.84 -16.07
C ILE A 514 18.80 9.30 -16.96
N ASP A 515 18.14 10.16 -17.77
CA ASP A 515 17.07 9.74 -18.67
C ASP A 515 17.18 10.37 -20.06
N SER A 516 16.34 9.92 -20.99
CA SER A 516 16.36 10.33 -22.41
C SER A 516 15.06 11.03 -22.85
N GLY A 517 14.32 11.61 -21.93
CA GLY A 517 13.06 12.29 -22.19
C GLY A 517 11.84 11.35 -22.21
N MET A 518 10.65 11.93 -22.16
CA MET A 518 9.40 11.20 -22.08
C MET A 518 8.83 10.91 -23.48
N PHE A 519 8.06 9.83 -23.61
CA PHE A 519 7.36 9.48 -24.85
C PHE A 519 6.50 10.64 -25.35
N ARG A 520 6.64 10.98 -26.67
CA ARG A 520 6.00 12.16 -27.27
C ARG A 520 4.49 12.20 -27.10
N ALA A 521 3.81 11.07 -27.33
CA ALA A 521 2.35 11.01 -27.22
C ALA A 521 1.85 11.31 -25.79
N MET A 522 2.58 10.87 -24.76
CA MET A 522 2.26 11.23 -23.38
C MET A 522 2.44 12.72 -23.10
N GLN A 523 3.47 13.34 -23.65
CA GLN A 523 3.72 14.77 -23.47
C GLN A 523 2.64 15.61 -24.15
N LEU A 524 2.16 15.21 -25.34
CA LEU A 524 1.06 15.88 -26.04
C LEU A 524 -0.25 15.75 -25.27
N ALA A 525 -0.55 14.55 -24.78
CA ALA A 525 -1.73 14.32 -23.94
C ALA A 525 -1.68 15.12 -22.63
N ALA A 526 -0.51 15.26 -22.03
CA ALA A 526 -0.33 16.12 -20.86
C ALA A 526 -0.55 17.60 -21.19
N ALA A 527 -0.07 18.07 -22.34
CA ALA A 527 -0.35 19.43 -22.80
C ALA A 527 -1.86 19.68 -22.95
N THR A 528 -2.62 18.72 -23.52
CA THR A 528 -4.09 18.77 -23.58
C THR A 528 -4.71 18.79 -22.19
N ALA A 529 -4.23 17.97 -21.25
CA ALA A 529 -4.76 17.96 -19.89
C ALA A 529 -4.56 19.29 -19.15
N LEU A 530 -3.48 20.03 -19.42
CA LEU A 530 -3.19 21.36 -18.84
C LEU A 530 -4.14 22.46 -19.36
N GLU A 531 -4.90 22.21 -20.42
CA GLU A 531 -5.95 23.11 -20.92
C GLU A 531 -7.25 23.01 -20.10
N ALA A 532 -7.33 22.08 -19.15
CA ALA A 532 -8.50 21.86 -18.32
C ALA A 532 -8.98 23.16 -17.63
N GLU A 533 -10.28 23.38 -17.71
CA GLU A 533 -10.97 24.53 -17.12
C GLU A 533 -11.42 24.24 -15.68
N ALA A 534 -12.01 25.23 -15.01
CA ALA A 534 -12.44 25.12 -13.61
C ALA A 534 -13.39 23.95 -13.35
N ASP A 535 -14.27 23.63 -14.30
CA ASP A 535 -15.25 22.53 -14.19
C ASP A 535 -14.60 21.17 -14.01
N TRP A 536 -13.42 20.95 -14.59
CA TRP A 536 -12.66 19.70 -14.38
C TRP A 536 -12.26 19.54 -12.92
N TYR A 537 -11.66 20.57 -12.32
CA TYR A 537 -11.22 20.55 -10.93
C TYR A 537 -12.41 20.46 -9.98
N GLU A 538 -13.49 21.16 -10.28
CA GLU A 538 -14.71 21.15 -9.48
C GLU A 538 -15.38 19.77 -9.51
N GLY A 539 -15.49 19.13 -10.68
CA GLY A 539 -16.00 17.77 -10.79
C GLY A 539 -15.19 16.72 -10.00
N ASN A 540 -13.86 16.86 -10.00
CA ASN A 540 -13.00 16.04 -9.16
C ASN A 540 -13.20 16.34 -7.66
N ASN A 541 -13.30 17.61 -7.28
CA ASN A 541 -13.47 18.06 -5.91
C ASN A 541 -14.83 17.65 -5.32
N GLU A 542 -15.87 17.53 -6.12
CA GLU A 542 -17.16 16.99 -5.67
C GLU A 542 -17.01 15.56 -5.12
N ASN A 543 -16.28 14.69 -5.85
CA ASN A 543 -15.96 13.34 -5.38
C ASN A 543 -15.13 13.36 -4.08
N TYR A 544 -14.12 14.24 -4.01
CA TYR A 544 -13.30 14.35 -2.83
C TYR A 544 -14.07 14.92 -1.62
N ARG A 545 -15.05 15.82 -1.80
CA ARG A 545 -15.93 16.29 -0.71
C ARG A 545 -16.77 15.16 -0.12
N ASN A 546 -17.38 14.33 -0.97
CA ASN A 546 -18.15 13.16 -0.51
C ASN A 546 -17.26 12.19 0.28
N ARG A 547 -16.09 11.88 -0.23
CA ARG A 547 -15.11 11.00 0.44
C ARG A 547 -14.58 11.60 1.74
N ARG A 548 -14.37 12.91 1.76
CA ARG A 548 -13.97 13.65 2.97
C ARG A 548 -15.02 13.57 4.06
N HIS A 549 -16.30 13.66 3.70
CA HIS A 549 -17.38 13.48 4.64
C HIS A 549 -17.34 12.08 5.30
N LEU A 550 -17.24 11.02 4.49
CA LEU A 550 -17.13 9.63 4.99
C LEU A 550 -15.86 9.43 5.86
N ALA A 551 -14.73 9.94 5.41
CA ALA A 551 -13.48 9.87 6.18
C ALA A 551 -13.55 10.67 7.49
N GLY A 552 -14.26 11.80 7.50
CA GLY A 552 -14.55 12.59 8.70
C GLY A 552 -15.41 11.81 9.70
N GLU A 553 -16.42 11.09 9.23
CA GLU A 553 -17.22 10.20 10.10
C GLU A 553 -16.38 9.04 10.68
N ILE A 554 -15.43 8.51 9.91
CA ILE A 554 -14.46 7.52 10.43
C ILE A 554 -13.61 8.17 11.54
N MET A 555 -13.07 9.38 11.34
CA MET A 555 -12.31 10.10 12.37
C MET A 555 -13.11 10.28 13.65
N LYS A 556 -14.36 10.75 13.53
CA LYS A 556 -15.28 10.95 14.68
C LYS A 556 -15.58 9.64 15.40
N THR A 557 -15.84 8.55 14.66
CA THR A 557 -16.12 7.23 15.24
C THR A 557 -14.94 6.71 16.04
N LEU A 558 -13.72 6.99 15.59
CA LEU A 558 -12.47 6.64 16.29
C LEU A 558 -12.10 7.61 17.42
N GLY A 559 -12.92 8.66 17.67
CA GLY A 559 -12.63 9.68 18.67
C GLY A 559 -11.47 10.61 18.31
N CYS A 560 -11.06 10.64 17.04
CA CYS A 560 -9.99 11.51 16.56
C CYS A 560 -10.50 12.93 16.28
N THR A 561 -9.63 13.92 16.53
CA THR A 561 -9.90 15.32 16.19
C THR A 561 -9.10 15.71 14.96
N TYR A 562 -9.65 16.55 14.10
CA TYR A 562 -8.97 17.07 12.90
C TYR A 562 -9.49 18.47 12.54
N ASP A 563 -8.67 19.23 11.83
CA ASP A 563 -9.09 20.54 11.30
C ASP A 563 -9.93 20.33 10.02
N GLU A 564 -11.16 20.84 10.02
CA GLU A 564 -12.06 20.78 8.88
C GLU A 564 -11.62 21.62 7.67
N LYS A 565 -10.67 22.55 7.87
CA LYS A 565 -10.11 23.39 6.80
C LYS A 565 -8.94 22.77 6.04
N GLN A 566 -8.53 21.54 6.40
CA GLN A 566 -7.49 20.82 5.66
C GLN A 566 -7.82 20.74 4.18
N VAL A 567 -6.81 20.88 3.34
CA VAL A 567 -6.91 20.72 1.88
C VAL A 567 -6.11 19.52 1.40
N GLY A 568 -6.20 19.19 0.12
CA GLY A 568 -5.55 18.02 -0.44
C GLY A 568 -6.36 16.74 -0.28
N MET A 569 -5.73 15.59 -0.57
CA MET A 569 -6.41 14.30 -0.67
C MET A 569 -6.27 13.41 0.56
N PHE A 570 -5.95 13.99 1.71
CA PHE A 570 -5.79 13.27 2.97
C PHE A 570 -6.49 14.00 4.10
N LEU A 571 -7.00 13.22 5.08
CA LEU A 571 -7.34 13.75 6.39
C LEU A 571 -6.27 13.33 7.39
N TRP A 572 -5.80 14.30 8.16
CA TRP A 572 -4.84 14.14 9.24
C TRP A 572 -5.54 14.42 10.57
N GLY A 573 -5.63 13.39 11.41
CA GLY A 573 -6.38 13.49 12.68
C GLY A 573 -5.55 13.04 13.86
N LYS A 574 -5.71 13.76 14.98
CA LYS A 574 -5.08 13.44 16.26
C LYS A 574 -5.88 12.39 16.98
N ILE A 575 -5.22 11.35 17.44
CA ILE A 575 -5.85 10.27 18.19
C ILE A 575 -6.27 10.75 19.60
N PRO A 576 -7.32 10.14 20.20
CA PRO A 576 -7.77 10.52 21.55
C PRO A 576 -6.68 10.27 22.60
N ALA A 577 -6.70 11.06 23.66
CA ALA A 577 -5.74 10.96 24.76
C ALA A 577 -5.84 9.60 25.51
N SER A 578 -6.99 8.94 25.41
CA SER A 578 -7.23 7.60 26.00
C SER A 578 -6.44 6.49 25.33
N CYS A 579 -6.05 6.66 24.06
CA CYS A 579 -5.18 5.70 23.37
C CYS A 579 -3.73 5.90 23.83
N LYS A 580 -3.06 4.83 24.18
CA LYS A 580 -1.65 4.83 24.58
C LYS A 580 -0.78 5.46 23.50
N ASP A 581 -0.90 4.97 22.27
CA ASP A 581 -0.17 5.44 21.11
C ASP A 581 -0.98 5.20 19.82
N VAL A 582 -0.44 5.63 18.68
CA VAL A 582 -1.11 5.48 17.39
C VAL A 582 -1.10 4.04 16.90
N GLU A 583 -0.12 3.23 17.29
CA GLU A 583 -0.05 1.82 16.92
C GLU A 583 -1.21 1.05 17.54
N GLU A 584 -1.50 1.25 18.83
CA GLU A 584 -2.65 0.64 19.50
C GLU A 584 -3.95 0.86 18.71
N LEU A 585 -4.22 2.11 18.29
CA LEU A 585 -5.44 2.43 17.55
C LEU A 585 -5.44 1.81 16.16
N THR A 586 -4.35 1.97 15.39
CA THR A 586 -4.30 1.47 14.01
C THR A 586 -4.27 -0.05 13.93
N GLU A 587 -3.63 -0.72 14.88
CA GLU A 587 -3.64 -2.18 15.00
C GLU A 587 -5.03 -2.70 15.39
N LYS A 588 -5.70 -2.07 16.36
CA LYS A 588 -7.09 -2.41 16.70
C LYS A 588 -8.00 -2.33 15.46
N VAL A 589 -7.98 -1.21 14.74
CA VAL A 589 -8.78 -1.02 13.53
C VAL A 589 -8.43 -2.04 12.44
N LEU A 590 -7.15 -2.35 12.27
CA LEU A 590 -6.70 -3.32 11.28
C LEU A 590 -7.16 -4.75 11.64
N HIS A 591 -7.07 -5.14 12.89
CA HIS A 591 -7.40 -6.49 13.33
C HIS A 591 -8.92 -6.71 13.43
N GLU A 592 -9.65 -5.78 14.06
CA GLU A 592 -11.06 -5.96 14.39
C GLU A 592 -11.98 -5.51 13.25
N ALA A 593 -11.67 -4.37 12.60
CA ALA A 593 -12.46 -3.85 11.48
C ALA A 593 -11.94 -4.29 10.10
N ARG A 594 -10.73 -4.85 10.00
CA ARG A 594 -10.04 -5.12 8.72
C ARG A 594 -9.93 -3.87 7.83
N VAL A 595 -9.56 -2.76 8.45
CA VAL A 595 -9.32 -1.49 7.76
C VAL A 595 -7.91 -1.01 8.12
N PHE A 596 -7.09 -0.82 7.10
CA PHE A 596 -5.76 -0.23 7.28
C PHE A 596 -5.84 1.29 7.24
N ILE A 597 -5.39 1.94 8.30
CA ILE A 597 -5.22 3.39 8.41
C ILE A 597 -3.74 3.67 8.62
N THR A 598 -3.21 4.70 7.96
CA THR A 598 -1.79 5.01 8.04
C THR A 598 -1.44 5.67 9.38
N PRO A 599 -0.54 5.08 10.20
CA PRO A 599 -0.05 5.72 11.41
C PRO A 599 0.86 6.90 11.07
N GLY A 600 0.75 7.99 11.83
CA GLY A 600 1.40 9.24 11.48
C GLY A 600 2.91 9.28 11.71
N PHE A 601 3.45 8.43 12.56
CA PHE A 601 4.90 8.37 12.83
C PHE A 601 5.74 8.04 11.59
N ILE A 602 5.14 7.42 10.55
CA ILE A 602 5.86 7.14 9.29
C ILE A 602 6.26 8.41 8.53
N PHE A 603 5.65 9.55 8.88
CA PHE A 603 5.96 10.86 8.31
C PHE A 603 6.93 11.68 9.17
N GLY A 604 7.27 11.19 10.35
CA GLY A 604 8.17 11.83 11.30
C GLY A 604 7.67 11.76 12.74
N SER A 605 8.53 12.09 13.69
CA SER A 605 8.23 11.98 15.14
C SER A 605 7.03 12.83 15.59
N ASN A 606 6.82 14.01 14.98
CA ASN A 606 5.67 14.86 15.30
C ASN A 606 4.34 14.29 14.81
N GLY A 607 4.38 13.21 14.02
CA GLY A 607 3.21 12.42 13.65
C GLY A 607 2.81 11.32 14.64
N ALA A 608 3.57 11.10 15.73
CA ALA A 608 3.37 9.97 16.65
C ALA A 608 1.98 9.88 17.30
N ARG A 609 1.24 11.00 17.38
CA ARG A 609 -0.13 11.04 17.92
C ARG A 609 -1.20 11.26 16.85
N TYR A 610 -0.91 10.95 15.57
CA TYR A 610 -1.82 11.23 14.46
C TYR A 610 -2.02 10.00 13.57
N ILE A 611 -3.16 9.98 12.88
CA ILE A 611 -3.46 9.05 11.79
C ILE A 611 -3.72 9.82 10.50
N ARG A 612 -3.48 9.18 9.36
CA ARG A 612 -3.81 9.73 8.05
C ARG A 612 -4.78 8.83 7.31
N ILE A 613 -5.90 9.37 6.85
CA ILE A 613 -6.87 8.71 5.97
C ILE A 613 -6.76 9.30 4.57
N SER A 614 -6.64 8.45 3.57
CA SER A 614 -6.62 8.84 2.16
C SER A 614 -8.05 8.95 1.59
N LEU A 615 -8.29 10.01 0.81
CA LEU A 615 -9.53 10.21 0.04
C LEU A 615 -9.48 9.56 -1.35
N CYS A 616 -8.46 8.77 -1.65
CA CYS A 616 -8.30 8.07 -2.94
C CYS A 616 -9.02 6.72 -2.98
N CYS A 617 -9.71 6.33 -1.92
CA CYS A 617 -10.52 5.12 -1.86
C CYS A 617 -11.93 5.40 -2.39
N LYS A 618 -12.51 4.45 -3.12
CA LYS A 618 -13.88 4.57 -3.66
C LYS A 618 -14.90 4.76 -2.53
N ASP A 619 -15.95 5.54 -2.80
CA ASP A 619 -17.00 5.91 -1.85
C ASP A 619 -17.63 4.70 -1.16
N ASN A 620 -17.95 3.63 -1.93
CA ASN A 620 -18.50 2.40 -1.38
C ASN A 620 -17.54 1.69 -0.43
N LYS A 621 -16.23 1.76 -0.68
CA LYS A 621 -15.20 1.17 0.20
C LYS A 621 -14.98 2.01 1.46
N LEU A 622 -15.06 3.33 1.35
CA LEU A 622 -15.04 4.21 2.53
C LEU A 622 -16.28 4.00 3.41
N ALA A 623 -17.47 3.89 2.80
CA ALA A 623 -18.70 3.57 3.52
C ALA A 623 -18.64 2.19 4.21
N GLU A 624 -18.14 1.17 3.51
CA GLU A 624 -17.90 -0.16 4.08
C GLU A 624 -16.91 -0.11 5.25
N ALA A 625 -15.81 0.65 5.12
CA ALA A 625 -14.83 0.82 6.19
C ALA A 625 -15.46 1.48 7.43
N LEU A 626 -16.29 2.52 7.23
CA LEU A 626 -17.02 3.18 8.30
C LEU A 626 -17.93 2.19 9.05
N GLU A 627 -18.70 1.39 8.31
CA GLU A 627 -19.60 0.39 8.92
C GLU A 627 -18.85 -0.71 9.67
N ARG A 628 -17.66 -1.10 9.20
CA ARG A 628 -16.80 -2.06 9.91
C ARG A 628 -16.24 -1.46 11.20
N ILE A 629 -15.80 -0.19 11.15
CA ILE A 629 -15.23 0.53 12.31
C ILE A 629 -16.27 0.81 13.37
N LYS A 630 -17.54 1.08 13.01
CA LYS A 630 -18.63 1.27 13.99
C LYS A 630 -18.92 0.03 14.86
N ARG A 631 -18.43 -1.14 14.48
CA ARG A 631 -18.69 -2.42 15.18
C ARG A 631 -17.61 -2.79 16.20
N ILE A 632 -16.56 -2.02 16.30
CA ILE A 632 -15.43 -2.25 17.20
C ILE A 632 -15.38 -1.15 18.30
#